data_31b689bb138ce727528052a30482f66b
#
_entry.id   31b689bb138ce727528052a30482f66b
#
_cell.length_a   1.000
_cell.length_b   1.000
_cell.length_c   1.000
_cell.angle_alpha   90.00
_cell.angle_beta   90.00
_cell.angle_gamma   90.00
#
_symmetry.space_group_name_H-M   'P 1'
#
loop_
_entity.id
_entity.type
_entity.pdbx_description
1 polymer ?
#
loop_
_entity_poly.entity_id
_entity_poly.type
_entity_poly.pdbx_seq_one_letter_code
_entity_poly.pdbx_strand_id
1 'polypeptide(L)'
;MSRLDARHTADALPYAALAHEIEALLRDPGVVVPPRTVQALAGGGSFFAMPAADARVAITKLITFIPDNAARGLSTIQGDIVV
;
A
#
# COMPACT_ATOMS: atom_id res chain seq x y z
N MET A 1 1.59 8.07 17.46
CA MET A 1 1.54 7.31 16.17
C MET A 1 2.07 5.91 16.39
N SER A 2 1.33 4.91 15.94
CA SER A 2 1.76 3.52 15.99
C SER A 2 2.45 3.14 14.70
N ARG A 3 3.51 2.33 14.82
CA ARG A 3 4.18 1.71 13.68
C ARG A 3 4.13 0.20 13.82
N LEU A 4 3.77 -0.45 12.72
CA LEU A 4 3.80 -1.91 12.63
C LEU A 4 4.81 -2.30 11.55
N ASP A 5 5.76 -3.16 11.92
CA ASP A 5 6.66 -3.76 10.94
C ASP A 5 5.93 -4.86 10.13
N ALA A 6 6.62 -5.47 9.18
CA ALA A 6 6.02 -6.48 8.30
C ALA A 6 5.46 -7.66 9.10
N ARG A 7 6.14 -8.09 10.16
CA ARG A 7 5.71 -9.22 10.98
C ARG A 7 4.45 -8.89 11.76
N HIS A 8 4.44 -7.75 12.44
CA HIS A 8 3.27 -7.30 13.21
C HIS A 8 2.07 -7.06 12.29
N THR A 9 2.31 -6.52 11.09
CA THR A 9 1.27 -6.34 10.08
C THR A 9 0.68 -7.68 9.65
N ALA A 10 1.52 -8.66 9.36
CA ALA A 10 1.07 -9.99 8.96
C ALA A 10 0.25 -10.66 10.07
N ASP A 11 0.70 -10.55 11.33
CA ASP A 11 0.00 -11.12 12.47
C ASP A 11 -1.37 -10.47 12.70
N ALA A 12 -1.49 -9.17 12.45
CA ALA A 12 -2.73 -8.42 12.60
C ALA A 12 -3.73 -8.65 11.44
N LEU A 13 -3.26 -9.18 10.31
CA LEU A 13 -4.06 -9.37 9.09
C LEU A 13 -4.05 -10.83 8.63
N PRO A 14 -4.72 -11.75 9.35
CA PRO A 14 -4.86 -13.14 8.89
C PRO A 14 -5.52 -13.18 7.51
N TYR A 15 -4.98 -13.96 6.60
CA TYR A 15 -5.41 -13.93 5.20
C TYR A 15 -6.90 -14.21 5.01
N ALA A 16 -7.46 -15.16 5.72
CA ALA A 16 -8.89 -15.49 5.57
C ALA A 16 -9.79 -14.31 5.99
N ALA A 17 -9.50 -13.69 7.11
CA ALA A 17 -10.25 -12.52 7.59
C ALA A 17 -10.04 -11.33 6.65
N LEU A 18 -8.81 -11.10 6.20
CA LEU A 18 -8.50 -10.02 5.27
C LEU A 18 -9.24 -10.20 3.94
N ALA A 19 -9.25 -11.40 3.38
CA ALA A 19 -9.96 -11.69 2.14
C ALA A 19 -11.45 -11.42 2.27
N HIS A 20 -12.04 -11.78 3.42
CA HIS A 20 -13.45 -11.53 3.70
C HIS A 20 -13.76 -10.02 3.76
N GLU A 21 -12.91 -9.24 4.42
CA GLU A 21 -13.07 -7.78 4.48
C GLU A 21 -12.90 -7.13 3.11
N ILE A 22 -11.95 -7.58 2.31
CA ILE A 22 -11.75 -7.07 0.94
C ILE A 22 -12.99 -7.36 0.09
N GLU A 23 -13.55 -8.56 0.20
CA GLU A 23 -14.79 -8.90 -0.53
C GLU A 23 -15.93 -7.96 -0.16
N ALA A 24 -16.09 -7.64 1.12
CA ALA A 24 -17.11 -6.69 1.57
C ALA A 24 -16.86 -5.28 1.01
N LEU A 25 -15.61 -4.82 1.00
CA LEU A 25 -15.24 -3.52 0.45
C LEU A 25 -15.53 -3.42 -1.06
N LEU A 26 -15.31 -4.50 -1.80
CA LEU A 26 -15.60 -4.51 -3.25
C LEU A 26 -17.10 -4.35 -3.57
N ARG A 27 -17.96 -4.60 -2.59
CA ARG A 27 -19.41 -4.44 -2.73
C ARG A 27 -19.93 -3.15 -2.11
N ASP A 28 -19.07 -2.39 -1.43
CA ASP A 28 -19.45 -1.17 -0.74
C ASP A 28 -19.43 0.02 -1.71
N PRO A 29 -20.58 0.64 -2.03
CA PRO A 29 -20.61 1.79 -2.93
C PRO A 29 -20.01 3.06 -2.31
N GLY A 30 -19.77 3.08 -1.00
CA GLY A 30 -19.12 4.19 -0.30
C GLY A 30 -17.60 4.20 -0.37
N VAL A 31 -16.99 3.15 -0.96
CA VAL A 31 -15.54 3.10 -1.14
C VAL A 31 -15.13 4.01 -2.29
N VAL A 32 -14.15 4.86 -2.01
CA VAL A 32 -13.59 5.79 -3.00
C VAL A 32 -12.12 5.45 -3.21
N VAL A 33 -11.74 5.17 -4.46
CA VAL A 33 -10.36 4.88 -4.84
C VAL A 33 -9.95 5.88 -5.92
N PRO A 34 -9.39 7.05 -5.55
CA PRO A 34 -8.90 8.00 -6.53
C PRO A 34 -7.78 7.41 -7.39
N PRO A 35 -7.55 7.94 -8.59
CA PRO A 35 -6.40 7.52 -9.39
C PRO A 35 -5.10 7.72 -8.61
N ARG A 36 -4.19 6.74 -8.73
CA ARG A 36 -2.88 6.85 -8.10
C ARG A 36 -2.05 7.96 -8.74
N THR A 37 -1.21 8.58 -7.93
CA THR A 37 -0.17 9.47 -8.42
C THR A 37 1.08 8.65 -8.73
N VAL A 38 1.67 8.88 -9.89
CA VAL A 38 2.92 8.25 -10.30
C VAL A 38 3.92 9.33 -10.63
N GLN A 39 5.08 9.29 -9.98
CA GLN A 39 6.16 10.23 -10.24
C GLN A 39 7.43 9.49 -10.61
N ALA A 40 8.01 9.85 -11.74
CA ALA A 40 9.32 9.33 -12.14
C ALA A 40 10.41 9.88 -11.22
N LEU A 41 11.35 9.02 -10.85
CA LEU A 41 12.49 9.38 -10.02
C LEU A 41 13.74 9.58 -10.88
N ALA A 42 14.61 10.50 -10.44
CA ALA A 42 15.91 10.67 -11.07
C ALA A 42 16.71 9.36 -10.95
N GLY A 43 17.35 8.94 -12.03
CA GLY A 43 18.13 7.70 -12.06
C GLY A 43 17.31 6.44 -12.33
N GLY A 44 16.02 6.57 -12.64
CA GLY A 44 15.11 5.46 -12.93
C GLY A 44 14.27 5.05 -11.73
N GLY A 45 13.14 4.41 -12.03
CA GLY A 45 12.18 4.03 -11.02
C GLY A 45 11.05 5.04 -10.86
N SER A 46 10.15 4.74 -9.94
CA SER A 46 8.92 5.52 -9.76
C SER A 46 8.51 5.55 -8.29
N PHE A 47 7.84 6.62 -7.92
CA PHE A 47 7.14 6.75 -6.66
C PHE A 47 5.63 6.74 -6.92
N PHE A 48 4.89 5.98 -6.12
CA PHE A 48 3.44 5.87 -6.22
C PHE A 48 2.79 6.31 -4.92
N ALA A 49 1.75 7.13 -5.03
CA ALA A 49 0.84 7.42 -3.92
C ALA A 49 -0.55 6.92 -4.30
N MET A 50 -1.11 6.05 -3.49
CA MET A 50 -2.34 5.32 -3.79
C MET A 50 -3.33 5.47 -2.64
N PRO A 51 -4.17 6.52 -2.68
CA PRO A 51 -5.17 6.74 -1.64
C PRO A 51 -6.42 5.89 -1.84
N ALA A 52 -7.09 5.58 -0.75
CA ALA A 52 -8.42 4.98 -0.76
C ALA A 52 -9.15 5.34 0.54
N ALA A 53 -10.45 5.38 0.49
CA ALA A 53 -11.24 5.70 1.67
C ALA A 53 -12.62 5.04 1.62
N ASP A 54 -13.18 4.78 2.78
CA ASP A 54 -14.59 4.47 2.96
C ASP A 54 -15.20 5.42 4.01
N ALA A 55 -16.40 5.12 4.49
CA ALA A 55 -17.07 5.96 5.47
C ALA A 55 -16.37 5.97 6.84
N ARG A 56 -15.46 5.03 7.11
CA ARG A 56 -14.84 4.83 8.42
C ARG A 56 -13.37 5.22 8.45
N VAL A 57 -12.64 5.05 7.35
CA VAL A 57 -11.19 5.18 7.36
C VAL A 57 -10.68 5.67 6.00
N ALA A 58 -9.59 6.41 6.05
CA ALA A 58 -8.82 6.77 4.86
C ALA A 58 -7.42 6.19 4.99
N ILE A 59 -6.91 5.65 3.90
CA ILE A 59 -5.56 5.09 3.86
C ILE A 59 -4.81 5.65 2.66
N THR A 60 -3.48 5.63 2.76
CA THR A 60 -2.61 5.93 1.63
C THR A 60 -1.49 4.90 1.59
N LYS A 61 -1.33 4.25 0.46
CA LYS A 61 -0.19 3.37 0.20
C LYS A 61 0.88 4.17 -0.52
N LEU A 62 2.08 4.19 0.04
CA LEU A 62 3.25 4.87 -0.52
C LEU A 62 4.25 3.81 -0.94
N ILE A 63 4.62 3.79 -2.23
CA ILE A 63 5.49 2.76 -2.78
C ILE A 63 6.59 3.41 -3.60
N THR A 64 7.82 2.93 -3.44
CA THR A 64 8.90 3.16 -4.39
C THR A 64 9.17 1.88 -5.18
N PHE A 65 9.35 2.03 -6.48
CA PHE A 65 9.83 0.98 -7.37
C PHE A 65 11.15 1.44 -7.96
N ILE A 66 12.25 0.80 -7.54
CA ILE A 66 13.60 1.17 -7.96
C ILE A 66 14.30 -0.09 -8.46
N PRO A 67 14.28 -0.34 -9.79
CA PRO A 67 14.88 -1.55 -10.37
C PRO A 67 16.34 -1.76 -10.01
N ASP A 68 17.14 -0.70 -9.93
CA ASP A 68 18.56 -0.77 -9.61
C ASP A 68 18.85 -1.27 -8.18
N ASN A 69 17.84 -1.29 -7.31
CA ASN A 69 18.02 -1.81 -5.95
C ASN A 69 18.42 -3.28 -5.94
N ALA A 70 18.00 -4.07 -6.93
CA ALA A 70 18.37 -5.47 -7.01
C ALA A 70 19.89 -5.66 -7.07
N ALA A 71 20.60 -4.81 -7.79
CA ALA A 71 22.07 -4.85 -7.89
C ALA A 71 22.75 -4.51 -6.56
N ARG A 72 22.05 -3.86 -5.64
CA ARG A 72 22.55 -3.49 -4.31
C ARG A 72 22.04 -4.43 -3.21
N GLY A 73 21.38 -5.52 -3.56
CA GLY A 73 20.81 -6.44 -2.60
C GLY A 73 19.58 -5.90 -1.85
N LEU A 74 18.93 -4.86 -2.38
CA LEU A 74 17.73 -4.27 -1.80
C LEU A 74 16.48 -4.69 -2.60
N SER A 75 15.34 -4.70 -1.93
CA SER A 75 14.07 -4.95 -2.61
C SER A 75 13.80 -3.83 -3.62
N THR A 76 13.36 -4.21 -4.82
CA THR A 76 12.99 -3.25 -5.86
C THR A 76 11.71 -2.49 -5.51
N ILE A 77 10.83 -3.10 -4.72
CA ILE A 77 9.59 -2.49 -4.27
C ILE A 77 9.64 -2.37 -2.76
N GLN A 78 9.45 -1.15 -2.26
CA GLN A 78 9.35 -0.87 -0.84
C GLN A 78 8.17 0.07 -0.61
N GLY A 79 7.46 -0.09 0.50
CA GLY A 79 6.32 0.76 0.75
C GLY A 79 5.75 0.64 2.14
N ASP A 80 4.90 1.60 2.45
CA ASP A 80 4.16 1.69 3.69
C ASP A 80 2.69 2.00 3.40
N ILE A 81 1.84 1.64 4.35
CA ILE A 81 0.45 2.05 4.35
C ILE A 81 0.24 2.94 5.57
N VAL A 82 -0.28 4.14 5.32
CA VAL A 82 -0.65 5.10 6.36
C VAL A 82 -2.15 5.09 6.52
N VAL A 83 -2.59 4.95 7.74
CA VAL A 83 -4.02 4.87 8.09
C VAL A 83 -4.41 6.09 8.90
#